data_197f95e15b506e7b4b313419ff8a8442
#
_entry.id   197f95e15b506e7b4b313419ff8a8442
#
_cell.length_a   1.000
_cell.length_b   1.000
_cell.length_c   1.000
_cell.angle_alpha   90.00
_cell.angle_beta   90.00
_cell.angle_gamma   90.00
#
_symmetry.space_group_name_H-M   'P 1'
#
loop_
_entity.id
_entity.type
_entity.pdbx_description
1 polymer ?
#
loop_
_entity_poly.entity_id
_entity_poly.type
_entity_poly.pdbx_seq_one_letter_code
_entity_poly.pdbx_strand_id
1 'polypeptide(L)'
;MTTVVHDKAGVHDKPGARGKPGTEDKTPFAVRAIPREVLAELRVRDDAGNPPLVRVDEEGGAPLRCCLRPIQPGERAALVSYAPLRRWARETGADPGAYDEVGPVFIHPEECEGPAGTGYPAWLAGGRRMLRAYSADGTILGGRLYEPTAGAGPWDAEAVLAEMFDDPQVALVHARALEFGCFTFEVRRS
;
A
#
# COMPACT_ATOMS: atom_id res chain seq x y z
N MET A 1 24.78 -64.92 22.78
CA MET A 1 25.76 -63.80 22.56
C MET A 1 24.95 -62.63 22.08
N THR A 2 24.36 -61.84 22.96
CA THR A 2 24.84 -60.66 23.64
C THR A 2 25.35 -59.59 22.68
N THR A 3 24.63 -58.50 22.55
CA THR A 3 25.05 -57.17 22.91
C THR A 3 23.93 -56.20 22.54
N VAL A 4 23.26 -55.71 23.46
CA VAL A 4 23.08 -54.41 24.14
C VAL A 4 23.09 -53.20 23.23
N VAL A 5 21.95 -52.57 23.26
CA VAL A 5 21.47 -51.29 22.79
C VAL A 5 22.02 -50.14 23.61
N HIS A 6 22.21 -48.97 23.03
CA HIS A 6 22.14 -47.71 23.74
C HIS A 6 21.24 -46.72 23.03
N ASP A 7 20.21 -46.42 23.75
CA ASP A 7 19.26 -45.31 23.62
C ASP A 7 19.99 -43.97 23.72
N LYS A 8 19.66 -43.01 22.83
CA LYS A 8 19.90 -41.59 23.10
C LYS A 8 18.74 -40.75 22.56
N ALA A 9 18.13 -40.14 23.52
CA ALA A 9 17.06 -39.16 23.48
C ALA A 9 17.16 -38.13 22.37
N GLY A 10 16.06 -37.97 21.66
CA GLY A 10 15.80 -36.86 20.74
C GLY A 10 15.55 -35.58 21.53
N VAL A 11 16.30 -34.55 21.21
CA VAL A 11 16.04 -33.19 21.62
C VAL A 11 14.96 -32.65 20.68
N HIS A 12 13.76 -32.46 21.22
CA HIS A 12 12.71 -31.70 20.59
C HIS A 12 13.09 -30.20 20.61
N ASP A 13 13.58 -29.72 19.49
CA ASP A 13 13.72 -28.28 19.25
C ASP A 13 12.33 -27.70 18.96
N LYS A 14 11.79 -26.94 19.91
CA LYS A 14 10.57 -26.16 19.76
C LYS A 14 10.88 -25.00 18.82
N PRO A 15 10.07 -24.74 17.78
CA PRO A 15 10.21 -23.51 17.03
C PRO A 15 9.92 -22.33 17.97
N GLY A 16 10.94 -21.51 18.19
CA GLY A 16 10.86 -20.30 18.99
C GLY A 16 9.77 -19.38 18.44
N ALA A 17 8.79 -19.07 19.27
CA ALA A 17 7.86 -17.99 19.05
C ALA A 17 8.67 -16.70 18.83
N ARG A 18 8.68 -16.19 17.60
CA ARG A 18 9.20 -14.85 17.33
C ARG A 18 8.33 -13.87 18.10
N GLY A 19 8.91 -13.29 19.14
CA GLY A 19 8.27 -12.26 19.94
C GLY A 19 7.85 -11.09 19.06
N LYS A 20 6.66 -10.54 19.34
CA LYS A 20 6.25 -9.25 18.83
C LYS A 20 7.36 -8.25 19.14
N PRO A 21 7.83 -7.43 18.19
CA PRO A 21 8.71 -6.32 18.51
C PRO A 21 7.91 -5.33 19.36
N GLY A 22 8.18 -5.33 20.66
CA GLY A 22 7.79 -4.26 21.55
C GLY A 22 8.90 -3.23 21.51
N THR A 23 8.63 -2.14 20.85
CA THR A 23 9.12 -0.75 21.01
C THR A 23 8.68 0.02 19.78
N GLU A 24 8.26 1.25 19.94
CA GLU A 24 7.95 2.20 18.88
C GLU A 24 9.20 2.48 18.01
N ASP A 25 9.59 1.50 17.21
CA ASP A 25 10.55 1.70 16.14
C ASP A 25 9.74 2.33 15.00
N LYS A 26 9.86 3.65 14.87
CA LYS A 26 9.24 4.41 13.77
C LYS A 26 9.72 3.76 12.49
N THR A 27 8.81 3.18 11.76
CA THR A 27 9.10 2.70 10.40
C THR A 27 9.74 3.86 9.63
N PRO A 28 10.82 3.63 8.85
CA PRO A 28 11.53 4.70 8.14
C PRO A 28 10.68 5.32 7.01
N PHE A 29 9.42 4.94 6.93
CA PHE A 29 8.46 5.36 5.92
C PHE A 29 7.05 5.47 6.50
N ALA A 30 6.19 6.19 5.79
CA ALA A 30 4.76 6.31 6.09
C ALA A 30 3.91 5.94 4.86
N VAL A 31 2.86 5.16 5.09
CA VAL A 31 1.79 4.92 4.11
C VAL A 31 0.87 6.14 4.08
N ARG A 32 0.54 6.60 2.87
CA ARG A 32 -0.23 7.82 2.66
C ARG A 32 -1.47 7.56 1.80
N ALA A 33 -2.61 7.97 2.28
CA ALA A 33 -3.81 8.15 1.49
C ALA A 33 -3.69 9.40 0.59
N ILE A 34 -4.63 9.59 -0.33
CA ILE A 34 -4.73 10.84 -1.08
C ILE A 34 -4.99 12.00 -0.10
N PRO A 35 -4.18 13.08 -0.15
CA PRO A 35 -4.30 14.23 0.76
C PRO A 35 -5.66 14.92 0.67
N ARG A 36 -6.11 15.54 1.76
CA ARG A 36 -7.43 16.19 1.86
C ARG A 36 -7.67 17.29 0.81
N GLU A 37 -6.67 18.11 0.60
CA GLU A 37 -6.68 19.18 -0.41
C GLU A 37 -6.84 18.62 -1.82
N VAL A 38 -6.16 17.53 -2.13
CA VAL A 38 -6.29 16.82 -3.42
C VAL A 38 -7.68 16.18 -3.56
N LEU A 39 -8.21 15.59 -2.48
CA LEU A 39 -9.55 15.02 -2.48
C LEU A 39 -10.63 16.09 -2.71
N ALA A 40 -10.45 17.31 -2.18
CA ALA A 40 -11.37 18.43 -2.43
C ALA A 40 -11.41 18.79 -3.91
N GLU A 41 -10.24 18.83 -4.58
CA GLU A 41 -10.17 19.05 -6.03
C GLU A 41 -10.83 17.92 -6.81
N LEU A 42 -10.49 16.66 -6.52
CA LEU A 42 -10.99 15.47 -7.20
C LEU A 42 -12.53 15.32 -7.11
N ARG A 43 -13.15 15.81 -6.04
CA ARG A 43 -14.61 15.85 -5.87
C ARG A 43 -15.32 16.86 -6.77
N VAL A 44 -14.57 17.82 -7.32
CA VAL A 44 -15.09 18.80 -8.29
C VAL A 44 -14.73 18.39 -9.70
N ARG A 45 -13.46 18.08 -9.93
CA ARG A 45 -12.91 17.69 -11.22
C ARG A 45 -11.71 16.79 -11.03
N ASP A 46 -11.69 15.66 -11.70
CA ASP A 46 -10.62 14.68 -11.63
C ASP A 46 -9.39 15.06 -12.48
N ASP A 47 -8.31 14.26 -12.39
CA ASP A 47 -7.05 14.54 -13.10
C ASP A 47 -7.12 14.34 -14.63
N ALA A 48 -8.22 13.77 -15.12
CA ALA A 48 -8.54 13.71 -16.55
C ALA A 48 -9.50 14.83 -16.99
N GLY A 49 -9.92 15.72 -16.07
CA GLY A 49 -10.80 16.85 -16.35
C GLY A 49 -12.28 16.53 -16.30
N ASN A 50 -12.69 15.37 -15.78
CA ASN A 50 -14.08 14.95 -15.69
C ASN A 50 -14.69 15.23 -14.31
N PRO A 51 -16.02 15.39 -14.19
CA PRO A 51 -16.69 15.34 -12.91
C PRO A 51 -16.63 13.92 -12.35
N PRO A 52 -16.61 13.73 -10.98
CA PRO A 52 -16.62 12.42 -10.37
C PRO A 52 -17.91 11.65 -10.71
N LEU A 53 -17.77 10.35 -10.95
CA LEU A 53 -18.91 9.46 -11.13
C LEU A 53 -19.31 8.86 -9.79
N VAL A 54 -20.34 9.41 -9.15
CA VAL A 54 -20.86 8.94 -7.87
C VAL A 54 -21.90 7.84 -8.09
N ARG A 55 -21.75 6.72 -7.36
CA ARG A 55 -22.68 5.60 -7.40
C ARG A 55 -22.73 4.89 -6.05
N VAL A 56 -23.79 4.11 -5.82
CA VAL A 56 -23.85 3.11 -4.75
C VAL A 56 -23.08 1.88 -5.22
N ASP A 57 -22.24 1.33 -4.37
CA ASP A 57 -21.50 0.09 -4.63
C ASP A 57 -22.16 -1.02 -3.83
N GLU A 58 -22.87 -1.91 -4.52
CA GLU A 58 -23.66 -2.99 -3.90
C GLU A 58 -22.80 -4.17 -3.45
N GLU A 59 -21.61 -4.33 -4.04
CA GLU A 59 -20.73 -5.48 -3.77
C GLU A 59 -19.71 -5.18 -2.66
N GLY A 60 -19.19 -3.99 -2.62
CA GLY A 60 -18.13 -3.58 -1.69
C GLY A 60 -16.75 -4.14 -2.05
N GLY A 61 -15.80 -4.03 -1.12
CA GLY A 61 -14.47 -4.63 -1.20
C GLY A 61 -13.41 -3.83 -1.96
N ALA A 62 -13.79 -2.89 -2.85
CA ALA A 62 -12.81 -2.03 -3.53
C ALA A 62 -12.18 -1.02 -2.55
N PRO A 63 -10.88 -0.68 -2.67
CA PRO A 63 -10.24 0.26 -1.77
C PRO A 63 -10.69 1.71 -2.00
N LEU A 64 -11.03 2.42 -0.92
CA LEU A 64 -11.21 3.87 -0.89
C LEU A 64 -9.85 4.53 -0.63
N ARG A 65 -9.36 5.36 -1.58
CA ARG A 65 -8.03 5.97 -1.52
C ARG A 65 -7.95 7.19 -0.57
N CYS A 66 -9.08 7.64 -0.07
CA CYS A 66 -9.17 8.73 0.92
C CYS A 66 -8.93 8.27 2.36
N CYS A 67 -9.27 7.04 2.70
CA CYS A 67 -9.19 6.50 4.07
C CYS A 67 -8.57 5.10 4.16
N LEU A 68 -8.18 4.52 3.03
CA LEU A 68 -7.52 3.22 2.91
C LEU A 68 -8.29 2.05 3.54
N ARG A 69 -9.62 2.14 3.59
CA ARG A 69 -10.51 1.03 3.95
C ARG A 69 -11.28 0.50 2.74
N PRO A 70 -11.87 -0.69 2.79
CA PRO A 70 -12.73 -1.17 1.72
C PRO A 70 -14.06 -0.42 1.71
N ILE A 71 -14.65 -0.27 0.51
CA ILE A 71 -16.05 0.13 0.35
C ILE A 71 -16.91 -0.94 1.03
N GLN A 72 -17.94 -0.52 1.76
CA GLN A 72 -18.93 -1.43 2.32
C GLN A 72 -20.08 -1.64 1.31
N PRO A 73 -20.71 -2.83 1.27
CA PRO A 73 -21.90 -3.04 0.43
C PRO A 73 -22.98 -1.99 0.72
N GLY A 74 -23.54 -1.38 -0.32
CA GLY A 74 -24.53 -0.31 -0.23
C GLY A 74 -23.94 1.08 0.04
N GLU A 75 -22.62 1.22 0.12
CA GLU A 75 -21.95 2.50 0.35
C GLU A 75 -21.83 3.33 -0.94
N ARG A 76 -21.95 4.65 -0.81
CA ARG A 76 -21.71 5.58 -1.93
C ARG A 76 -20.20 5.78 -2.12
N ALA A 77 -19.76 5.63 -3.36
CA ALA A 77 -18.39 5.90 -3.76
C ALA A 77 -18.35 6.77 -5.03
N ALA A 78 -17.31 7.59 -5.14
CA ALA A 78 -17.01 8.38 -6.33
C ALA A 78 -15.83 7.72 -7.06
N LEU A 79 -16.05 7.38 -8.33
CA LEU A 79 -14.99 6.96 -9.25
C LEU A 79 -14.41 8.22 -9.90
N VAL A 80 -13.09 8.37 -9.79
CA VAL A 80 -12.34 9.52 -10.32
C VAL A 80 -11.04 9.04 -10.99
N SER A 81 -10.55 9.78 -11.96
CA SER A 81 -9.21 9.61 -12.51
C SER A 81 -8.19 10.30 -11.59
N TYR A 82 -7.13 9.60 -11.25
CA TYR A 82 -6.09 10.12 -10.36
C TYR A 82 -4.70 9.91 -10.97
N ALA A 83 -3.85 10.92 -10.91
CA ALA A 83 -2.48 10.94 -11.41
C ALA A 83 -1.49 11.11 -10.24
N PRO A 84 -1.21 10.06 -9.45
CA PRO A 84 -0.41 10.16 -8.23
C PRO A 84 0.99 10.73 -8.48
N LEU A 85 1.67 10.24 -9.51
CA LEU A 85 3.04 10.68 -9.82
C LEU A 85 3.10 12.12 -10.31
N ARG A 86 2.10 12.56 -11.10
CA ARG A 86 1.97 13.96 -11.54
C ARG A 86 1.81 14.92 -10.36
N ARG A 87 0.98 14.53 -9.39
CA ARG A 87 0.75 15.34 -8.19
C ARG A 87 1.98 15.39 -7.30
N TRP A 88 2.63 14.26 -7.09
CA TRP A 88 3.90 14.22 -6.38
C TRP A 88 4.99 15.04 -7.08
N ALA A 89 5.07 14.98 -8.41
CA ALA A 89 6.03 15.77 -9.19
C ALA A 89 5.80 17.29 -9.03
N ARG A 90 4.54 17.72 -9.00
CA ARG A 90 4.20 19.14 -8.72
C ARG A 90 4.63 19.59 -7.32
N GLU A 91 4.54 18.71 -6.34
CA GLU A 91 4.95 18.96 -4.96
C GLU A 91 6.47 19.05 -4.82
N THR A 92 7.22 18.21 -5.53
CA THR A 92 8.66 18.04 -5.36
C THR A 92 9.52 18.74 -6.42
N GLY A 93 8.93 19.17 -7.53
CA GLY A 93 9.64 19.70 -8.69
C GLY A 93 10.25 18.62 -9.59
N ALA A 94 9.90 17.35 -9.40
CA ALA A 94 10.34 16.25 -10.25
C ALA A 94 9.71 16.34 -11.66
N ASP A 95 10.34 15.67 -12.64
CA ASP A 95 9.80 15.52 -13.99
C ASP A 95 9.74 14.02 -14.36
N PRO A 96 8.60 13.35 -14.11
CA PRO A 96 8.46 11.94 -14.41
C PRO A 96 8.34 11.64 -15.91
N GLY A 97 8.21 12.65 -16.78
CA GLY A 97 8.14 12.48 -18.21
C GLY A 97 7.09 11.43 -18.64
N ALA A 98 7.51 10.42 -19.36
CA ALA A 98 6.64 9.35 -19.88
C ALA A 98 6.08 8.39 -18.78
N TYR A 99 6.54 8.49 -17.55
CA TYR A 99 6.02 7.69 -16.43
C TYR A 99 4.77 8.29 -15.78
N ASP A 100 4.34 9.47 -16.23
CA ASP A 100 3.09 10.10 -15.78
C ASP A 100 1.88 9.24 -16.20
N GLU A 101 1.20 8.67 -15.22
CA GLU A 101 0.05 7.80 -15.39
C GLU A 101 -1.20 8.43 -14.78
N VAL A 102 -2.35 8.27 -15.44
CA VAL A 102 -3.68 8.59 -14.92
C VAL A 102 -4.51 7.32 -14.88
N GLY A 103 -5.13 7.01 -13.75
CA GLY A 103 -5.91 5.79 -13.60
C GLY A 103 -7.13 5.95 -12.69
N PRO A 104 -8.11 5.03 -12.78
CA PRO A 104 -9.34 5.08 -11.99
C PRO A 104 -9.07 4.70 -10.54
N VAL A 105 -9.66 5.45 -9.61
CA VAL A 105 -9.65 5.17 -8.17
C VAL A 105 -11.01 5.51 -7.55
N PHE A 106 -11.35 4.82 -6.45
CA PHE A 106 -12.52 5.17 -5.65
C PHE A 106 -12.11 6.03 -4.45
N ILE A 107 -12.93 7.06 -4.19
CA ILE A 107 -12.86 7.92 -3.01
C ILE A 107 -14.29 8.08 -2.42
N HIS A 108 -14.41 8.57 -1.19
CA HIS A 108 -15.71 9.04 -0.72
C HIS A 108 -16.15 10.29 -1.48
N PRO A 109 -17.42 10.39 -1.90
CA PRO A 109 -17.94 11.61 -2.51
C PRO A 109 -17.97 12.80 -1.53
N GLU A 110 -18.10 12.53 -0.25
CA GLU A 110 -18.05 13.51 0.85
C GLU A 110 -16.72 13.42 1.61
N GLU A 111 -16.46 14.37 2.50
CA GLU A 111 -15.32 14.31 3.40
C GLU A 111 -15.42 13.12 4.35
N CYS A 112 -14.29 12.51 4.66
CA CYS A 112 -14.16 11.42 5.62
C CYS A 112 -12.99 11.68 6.57
N GLU A 113 -12.91 10.91 7.66
CA GLU A 113 -11.89 11.06 8.71
C GLU A 113 -10.46 10.79 8.21
N GLY A 114 -10.31 10.14 7.05
CA GLY A 114 -9.02 9.72 6.54
C GLY A 114 -8.60 8.33 7.06
N PRO A 115 -7.32 7.94 6.86
CA PRO A 115 -6.81 6.65 7.32
C PRO A 115 -6.66 6.63 8.84
N ALA A 116 -6.84 5.43 9.44
CA ALA A 116 -6.70 5.23 10.89
C ALA A 116 -5.25 5.33 11.40
N GLY A 117 -4.26 5.34 10.51
CA GLY A 117 -2.84 5.42 10.85
C GLY A 117 -1.97 5.54 9.61
N THR A 118 -0.65 5.52 9.81
CA THR A 118 0.39 5.67 8.77
C THR A 118 1.07 4.34 8.40
N GLY A 119 0.67 3.22 9.02
CA GLY A 119 1.14 1.88 8.71
C GLY A 119 0.41 1.23 7.55
N TYR A 120 0.88 0.05 7.15
CA TYR A 120 0.25 -0.74 6.09
C TYR A 120 -1.18 -1.13 6.49
N PRO A 121 -2.20 -0.89 5.63
CA PRO A 121 -3.59 -1.20 5.99
C PRO A 121 -3.80 -2.71 6.21
N ALA A 122 -4.22 -3.11 7.41
CA ALA A 122 -4.31 -4.51 7.82
C ALA A 122 -5.17 -5.38 6.88
N TRP A 123 -6.28 -4.84 6.37
CA TRP A 123 -7.17 -5.56 5.47
C TRP A 123 -6.55 -5.86 4.09
N LEU A 124 -5.50 -5.12 3.70
CA LEU A 124 -4.75 -5.34 2.45
C LEU A 124 -3.61 -6.36 2.61
N ALA A 125 -3.24 -6.70 3.85
CA ALA A 125 -2.04 -7.52 4.13
C ALA A 125 -2.15 -8.96 3.57
N GLY A 126 -3.35 -9.51 3.49
CA GLY A 126 -3.59 -10.83 2.90
C GLY A 126 -3.70 -10.85 1.38
N GLY A 127 -3.58 -9.71 0.70
CA GLY A 127 -3.71 -9.59 -0.74
C GLY A 127 -2.40 -9.33 -1.46
N ARG A 128 -2.23 -9.90 -2.66
CA ARG A 128 -1.06 -9.64 -3.53
C ARG A 128 -1.06 -8.18 -4.00
N ARG A 129 0.13 -7.56 -4.04
CA ARG A 129 0.31 -6.16 -4.49
C ARG A 129 1.58 -6.01 -5.30
N MET A 130 1.52 -5.17 -6.32
CA MET A 130 2.71 -4.68 -6.99
C MET A 130 3.18 -3.40 -6.28
N LEU A 131 4.41 -3.42 -5.78
CA LEU A 131 5.08 -2.27 -5.17
C LEU A 131 6.04 -1.69 -6.20
N ARG A 132 5.74 -0.51 -6.74
CA ARG A 132 6.54 0.14 -7.78
C ARG A 132 7.35 1.28 -7.16
N ALA A 133 8.67 1.20 -7.25
CA ALA A 133 9.61 2.19 -6.73
C ALA A 133 9.94 3.26 -7.77
N TYR A 134 10.07 4.49 -7.30
CA TYR A 134 10.44 5.65 -8.10
C TYR A 134 11.61 6.40 -7.44
N SER A 135 12.48 6.95 -8.26
CA SER A 135 13.55 7.86 -7.86
C SER A 135 13.05 9.27 -7.56
N ALA A 136 13.91 10.14 -7.08
CA ALA A 136 13.58 11.53 -6.76
C ALA A 136 13.19 12.39 -7.96
N ASP A 137 13.55 11.99 -9.17
CA ASP A 137 13.13 12.65 -10.42
C ASP A 137 11.85 12.03 -11.03
N GLY A 138 11.30 10.97 -10.41
CA GLY A 138 10.07 10.32 -10.86
C GLY A 138 10.27 9.16 -11.84
N THR A 139 11.50 8.75 -12.10
CA THR A 139 11.82 7.58 -12.94
C THR A 139 11.49 6.28 -12.20
N ILE A 140 10.91 5.30 -12.90
CA ILE A 140 10.69 3.96 -12.33
C ILE A 140 12.03 3.26 -12.13
N LEU A 141 12.37 2.92 -10.89
CA LEU A 141 13.57 2.14 -10.54
C LEU A 141 13.32 0.64 -10.63
N GLY A 142 12.08 0.21 -10.46
CA GLY A 142 11.70 -1.18 -10.50
C GLY A 142 10.38 -1.45 -9.81
N GLY A 143 10.07 -2.73 -9.66
CA GLY A 143 8.86 -3.16 -8.95
C GLY A 143 9.11 -4.46 -8.21
N ARG A 144 8.39 -4.65 -7.11
CA ARG A 144 8.41 -5.86 -6.30
C ARG A 144 7.00 -6.40 -6.13
N LEU A 145 6.82 -7.68 -6.43
CA LEU A 145 5.57 -8.35 -6.14
C LEU A 145 5.57 -8.75 -4.65
N TYR A 146 4.65 -8.19 -3.88
CA TYR A 146 4.33 -8.66 -2.55
C TYR A 146 3.34 -9.81 -2.66
N GLU A 147 3.74 -10.99 -2.20
CA GLU A 147 2.91 -12.20 -2.13
C GLU A 147 2.84 -12.65 -0.66
N PRO A 148 1.70 -12.41 0.01
CA PRO A 148 1.56 -12.78 1.41
C PRO A 148 1.55 -14.30 1.59
N THR A 149 2.16 -14.77 2.65
CA THR A 149 2.01 -16.15 3.13
C THR A 149 0.72 -16.30 3.95
N ALA A 150 0.28 -17.52 4.20
CA ALA A 150 -0.88 -17.78 5.04
C ALA A 150 -0.66 -17.17 6.44
N GLY A 151 -1.58 -16.30 6.88
CA GLY A 151 -1.50 -15.60 8.15
C GLY A 151 -0.63 -14.33 8.14
N ALA A 152 -0.20 -13.86 6.96
CA ALA A 152 0.52 -12.60 6.82
C ALA A 152 -0.26 -11.43 7.43
N GLY A 153 0.46 -10.55 8.13
CA GLY A 153 -0.06 -9.32 8.71
C GLY A 153 0.57 -8.07 8.07
N PRO A 154 0.20 -6.87 8.55
CA PRO A 154 0.76 -5.62 8.03
C PRO A 154 2.29 -5.57 8.07
N TRP A 155 2.91 -6.10 9.11
CA TRP A 155 4.38 -6.13 9.29
C TRP A 155 5.12 -6.91 8.21
N ASP A 156 4.50 -7.92 7.58
CA ASP A 156 5.14 -8.66 6.48
C ASP A 156 5.28 -7.76 5.24
N ALA A 157 4.25 -6.97 4.94
CA ALA A 157 4.29 -5.99 3.87
C ALA A 157 5.22 -4.80 4.21
N GLU A 158 5.23 -4.37 5.47
CA GLU A 158 6.13 -3.32 5.98
C GLU A 158 7.60 -3.74 5.91
N ALA A 159 7.92 -5.01 6.18
CA ALA A 159 9.28 -5.54 6.01
C ALA A 159 9.74 -5.46 4.55
N VAL A 160 8.87 -5.81 3.60
CA VAL A 160 9.19 -5.70 2.16
C VAL A 160 9.38 -4.23 1.75
N LEU A 161 8.57 -3.31 2.28
CA LEU A 161 8.73 -1.87 2.03
C LEU A 161 10.04 -1.35 2.64
N ALA A 162 10.40 -1.79 3.86
CA ALA A 162 11.66 -1.41 4.50
C ALA A 162 12.86 -1.81 3.64
N GLU A 163 12.89 -3.06 3.15
CA GLU A 163 13.93 -3.53 2.24
C GLU A 163 13.99 -2.72 0.93
N MET A 164 12.85 -2.24 0.40
CA MET A 164 12.85 -1.38 -0.78
C MET A 164 13.44 0.01 -0.47
N PHE A 165 13.18 0.54 0.72
CA PHE A 165 13.72 1.82 1.17
C PHE A 165 15.16 1.73 1.70
N ASP A 166 15.78 0.55 1.82
CA ASP A 166 17.23 0.40 2.03
C ASP A 166 18.03 0.95 0.84
N ASP A 167 17.44 0.94 -0.37
CA ASP A 167 18.01 1.65 -1.50
C ASP A 167 17.78 3.17 -1.36
N PRO A 168 18.85 3.99 -1.21
CA PRO A 168 18.72 5.42 -1.06
C PRO A 168 18.16 6.13 -2.30
N GLN A 169 18.16 5.49 -3.46
CA GLN A 169 17.60 6.04 -4.69
C GLN A 169 16.05 6.00 -4.68
N VAL A 170 15.44 5.13 -3.88
CA VAL A 170 13.99 5.04 -3.76
C VAL A 170 13.44 6.23 -2.98
N ALA A 171 12.79 7.16 -3.67
CA ALA A 171 12.14 8.34 -3.08
C ALA A 171 10.72 8.02 -2.64
N LEU A 172 9.98 7.24 -3.43
CA LEU A 172 8.63 6.82 -3.10
C LEU A 172 8.31 5.44 -3.69
N VAL A 173 7.30 4.80 -3.12
CA VAL A 173 6.73 3.54 -3.63
C VAL A 173 5.23 3.69 -3.80
N HIS A 174 4.69 3.28 -4.96
CA HIS A 174 3.25 3.13 -5.15
C HIS A 174 2.85 1.66 -4.98
N ALA A 175 1.95 1.39 -4.05
CA ALA A 175 1.26 0.12 -3.97
C ALA A 175 0.12 0.09 -5.00
N ARG A 176 0.03 -0.99 -5.78
CA ARG A 176 -0.93 -1.14 -6.87
C ARG A 176 -1.65 -2.47 -6.77
N ALA A 177 -2.92 -2.49 -7.15
CA ALA A 177 -3.67 -3.74 -7.30
C ALA A 177 -3.01 -4.59 -8.40
N LEU A 178 -2.87 -5.91 -8.17
CA LEU A 178 -2.25 -6.79 -9.15
C LEU A 178 -3.17 -7.01 -10.36
N GLU A 179 -4.46 -7.20 -10.10
CA GLU A 179 -5.46 -7.57 -11.12
C GLU A 179 -5.71 -6.47 -12.14
N PHE A 180 -5.74 -5.20 -11.68
CA PHE A 180 -6.12 -4.05 -12.51
C PHE A 180 -5.00 -3.04 -12.67
N GLY A 181 -3.87 -3.19 -11.96
CA GLY A 181 -2.77 -2.23 -11.96
C GLY A 181 -3.11 -0.87 -11.35
N CYS A 182 -4.30 -0.69 -10.75
CA CYS A 182 -4.74 0.59 -10.20
C CYS A 182 -3.93 0.99 -8.97
N PHE A 183 -3.65 2.29 -8.83
CA PHE A 183 -3.06 2.87 -7.62
C PHE A 183 -3.90 2.55 -6.38
N THR A 184 -3.24 2.17 -5.28
CA THR A 184 -3.89 1.89 -3.99
C THR A 184 -3.50 2.94 -2.95
N PHE A 185 -2.22 3.12 -2.70
CA PHE A 185 -1.67 4.15 -1.82
C PHE A 185 -0.20 4.42 -2.16
N GLU A 186 0.31 5.49 -1.59
CA GLU A 186 1.69 5.92 -1.69
C GLU A 186 2.43 5.64 -0.39
N VAL A 187 3.74 5.35 -0.49
CA VAL A 187 4.65 5.21 0.65
C VAL A 187 5.85 6.13 0.43
N ARG A 188 6.16 6.97 1.40
CA ARG A 188 7.32 7.88 1.37
C ARG A 188 8.18 7.70 2.61
N ARG A 189 9.43 8.09 2.54
CA ARG A 189 10.31 8.23 3.72
C ARG A 189 9.66 9.15 4.76
N SER A 190 9.83 8.82 6.05
CA SER A 190 9.35 9.61 7.21
C SER A 190 10.27 10.78 7.49
#